data_0613d2533d7947500e47ee781232b1d6
#
_entry.id   0613d2533d7947500e47ee781232b1d6
#
_cell.length_a   1.000
_cell.length_b   1.000
_cell.length_c   1.000
_cell.angle_alpha   90.00
_cell.angle_beta   90.00
_cell.angle_gamma   90.00
#
_symmetry.space_group_name_H-M   'P 1'
#
loop_
_entity.id
_entity.type
_entity.pdbx_description
1 polymer ?
#
loop_
_entity_poly.entity_id
_entity_poly.type
_entity_poly.pdbx_seq_one_letter_code
_entity_poly.pdbx_strand_id
1 'polypeptide(L)'
;MQSVIALVLALAVAGCSVISIDLTPRIRPLEEETVEGRGAAKILITDVSGFLSDEPVSTGLTIGTPPPRVPLLVRLREELRKAADDRHVKALVVRVNTPGGTVTASDIMFREIELFKRTTKIPVMAVMMDVAASGGYYVSLAADTIVAHPTTVTGSIGVIMLSFNAEGLMQKLGLGANTVKSGEHKDMGSPFRTLTPDERAIFQSVIDDLQRQFVAKVADRRGIPLETARALADGRIYTAQQALDHKLIDRIAYMPDALDMVRRTIGVEHAKIIVYKRPREYRATYYATSSVETSGVDTLVGHFAGVVGTGPKFLYLWSP
;
A
#
# COMPACT_ATOMS: atom_id res chain seq x y z
N MET A 1 1.65 26.63 61.81
CA MET A 1 1.67 25.49 60.94
C MET A 1 0.45 25.36 60.03
N GLN A 2 -0.76 25.48 60.54
CA GLN A 2 -2.00 25.37 59.74
C GLN A 2 -2.13 26.50 58.65
N SER A 3 -1.69 27.69 58.93
CA SER A 3 -1.76 28.80 57.96
C SER A 3 -0.79 28.66 56.77
N VAL A 4 0.33 27.99 56.98
CA VAL A 4 1.32 27.74 55.89
C VAL A 4 0.83 26.61 54.96
N ILE A 5 0.17 25.61 55.54
CA ILE A 5 -0.40 24.51 54.77
C ILE A 5 -1.58 25.02 53.92
N ALA A 6 -2.41 25.90 54.44
CA ALA A 6 -3.51 26.50 53.69
C ALA A 6 -3.00 27.38 52.53
N LEU A 7 -1.89 28.10 52.69
CA LEU A 7 -1.28 28.93 51.65
C LEU A 7 -0.64 28.06 50.54
N VAL A 8 -0.01 26.92 50.88
CA VAL A 8 0.56 25.98 49.90
C VAL A 8 -0.55 25.26 49.11
N LEU A 9 -1.66 24.91 49.77
CA LEU A 9 -2.82 24.36 49.09
C LEU A 9 -3.50 25.38 48.15
N ALA A 10 -3.63 26.62 48.56
CA ALA A 10 -4.18 27.70 47.76
C ALA A 10 -3.31 28.02 46.51
N LEU A 11 -1.99 27.97 46.66
CA LEU A 11 -1.05 28.10 45.53
C LEU A 11 -1.08 26.91 44.58
N ALA A 12 -1.35 25.72 45.09
CA ALA A 12 -1.49 24.51 44.25
C ALA A 12 -2.80 24.51 43.43
N VAL A 13 -3.86 25.20 43.91
CA VAL A 13 -5.15 25.32 43.20
C VAL A 13 -5.16 26.50 42.24
N ALA A 14 -4.34 27.56 42.51
CA ALA A 14 -4.22 28.73 41.65
C ALA A 14 -3.20 28.54 40.50
N GLY A 15 -2.58 27.37 40.38
CA GLY A 15 -1.78 26.96 39.24
C GLY A 15 -2.64 26.87 38.00
N CYS A 16 -2.82 27.99 37.30
CA CYS A 16 -3.40 27.99 35.96
C CYS A 16 -2.74 26.88 35.15
N SER A 17 -3.50 25.91 34.70
CA SER A 17 -3.07 24.86 33.81
C SER A 17 -2.66 25.48 32.45
N VAL A 18 -1.43 26.02 32.40
CA VAL A 18 -0.83 26.50 31.14
C VAL A 18 -0.34 25.34 30.27
N ILE A 19 -0.35 24.12 30.81
CA ILE A 19 0.05 22.91 30.09
C ILE A 19 -1.15 21.97 30.05
N SER A 20 -2.00 22.09 29.03
CA SER A 20 -2.93 21.03 28.69
C SER A 20 -2.15 19.99 27.90
N ILE A 21 -1.72 18.92 28.55
CA ILE A 21 -1.18 17.76 27.86
C ILE A 21 -2.38 17.02 27.25
N ASP A 22 -2.64 17.28 25.98
CA ASP A 22 -3.63 16.53 25.22
C ASP A 22 -3.03 15.13 24.95
N LEU A 23 -3.42 14.17 25.77
CA LEU A 23 -2.98 12.77 25.66
C LEU A 23 -3.74 11.98 24.58
N THR A 24 -4.72 12.62 23.93
CA THR A 24 -5.42 11.97 22.82
C THR A 24 -4.52 11.95 21.58
N PRO A 25 -4.26 10.77 21.00
CA PRO A 25 -3.46 10.66 19.79
C PRO A 25 -4.22 11.31 18.63
N ARG A 26 -3.85 12.54 18.27
CA ARG A 26 -4.42 13.25 17.12
C ARG A 26 -3.61 12.94 15.87
N ILE A 27 -4.31 12.52 14.81
CA ILE A 27 -3.73 12.48 13.46
C ILE A 27 -3.47 13.93 13.03
N ARG A 28 -2.19 14.27 12.85
CA ARG A 28 -1.79 15.64 12.46
C ARG A 28 -1.86 15.79 10.94
N PRO A 29 -2.14 16.99 10.41
CA PRO A 29 -2.13 17.27 8.98
C PRO A 29 -0.79 16.93 8.33
N LEU A 30 -0.81 16.69 7.02
CA LEU A 30 0.38 16.49 6.21
C LEU A 30 1.13 17.83 6.07
N GLU A 31 2.44 17.81 6.33
CA GLU A 31 3.38 18.90 6.10
C GLU A 31 4.22 18.60 4.86
N GLU A 32 4.60 19.65 4.12
CA GLU A 32 5.51 19.52 2.98
C GLU A 32 6.95 19.58 3.47
N GLU A 33 7.79 18.67 2.95
CA GLU A 33 9.22 18.73 3.13
C GLU A 33 9.92 18.66 1.78
N THR A 34 10.86 19.56 1.55
CA THR A 34 11.75 19.51 0.40
C THR A 34 12.94 18.61 0.74
N VAL A 35 13.05 17.48 0.06
CA VAL A 35 14.12 16.51 0.29
C VAL A 35 15.33 16.75 -0.59
N GLU A 36 15.14 17.41 -1.75
CA GLU A 36 16.21 17.73 -2.69
C GLU A 36 15.78 18.83 -3.67
N GLY A 37 16.77 19.43 -4.35
CA GLY A 37 16.56 20.34 -5.46
C GLY A 37 16.14 21.74 -5.06
N ARG A 38 15.92 22.59 -6.09
CA ARG A 38 15.57 24.00 -5.98
C ARG A 38 14.64 24.41 -7.13
N GLY A 39 14.03 25.58 -7.04
CA GLY A 39 13.16 26.12 -8.09
C GLY A 39 11.73 26.31 -7.63
N ALA A 40 10.89 26.82 -8.52
CA ALA A 40 9.46 27.03 -8.26
C ALA A 40 8.62 25.78 -8.52
N ALA A 41 9.00 24.97 -9.51
CA ALA A 41 8.34 23.71 -9.81
C ALA A 41 8.60 22.67 -8.71
N LYS A 42 7.59 21.87 -8.40
CA LYS A 42 7.66 20.80 -7.42
C LYS A 42 7.36 19.45 -8.10
N ILE A 43 8.12 18.43 -7.74
CA ILE A 43 7.87 17.02 -8.06
C ILE A 43 7.53 16.34 -6.75
N LEU A 44 6.29 15.88 -6.60
CA LEU A 44 5.88 15.14 -5.41
C LEU A 44 6.28 13.68 -5.55
N ILE A 45 6.92 13.12 -4.51
CA ILE A 45 7.08 11.68 -4.35
C ILE A 45 6.07 11.18 -3.33
N THR A 46 5.23 10.23 -3.72
CA THR A 46 4.33 9.48 -2.84
C THR A 46 4.72 8.01 -2.81
N ASP A 47 4.49 7.33 -1.68
CA ASP A 47 4.88 5.94 -1.48
C ASP A 47 3.68 5.00 -1.54
N VAL A 48 3.87 3.92 -2.30
CA VAL A 48 3.03 2.71 -2.25
C VAL A 48 3.92 1.56 -1.81
N SER A 49 3.93 1.28 -0.51
CA SER A 49 4.87 0.34 0.12
C SER A 49 4.19 -0.60 1.12
N GLY A 50 4.77 -1.79 1.30
CA GLY A 50 4.25 -2.82 2.19
C GLY A 50 3.00 -3.50 1.65
N PHE A 51 2.21 -4.14 2.51
CA PHE A 51 0.98 -4.83 2.10
C PHE A 51 -0.14 -3.84 1.79
N LEU A 52 -0.72 -3.93 0.59
CA LEU A 52 -1.80 -3.04 0.15
C LEU A 52 -3.12 -3.47 0.78
N SER A 53 -3.62 -2.66 1.71
CA SER A 53 -4.88 -2.86 2.42
C SER A 53 -5.57 -1.53 2.68
N ASP A 54 -6.87 -1.56 2.77
CA ASP A 54 -7.74 -0.48 3.26
C ASP A 54 -7.90 -0.50 4.79
N GLU A 55 -7.52 -1.63 5.41
CA GLU A 55 -7.54 -1.78 6.87
C GLU A 55 -6.24 -1.26 7.52
N PRO A 56 -6.31 -0.72 8.74
CA PRO A 56 -5.11 -0.44 9.52
C PRO A 56 -4.36 -1.75 9.79
N VAL A 57 -3.05 -1.76 9.56
CA VAL A 57 -2.22 -2.93 9.92
C VAL A 57 -2.23 -3.04 11.45
N SER A 58 -2.96 -4.01 11.97
CA SER A 58 -2.90 -4.41 13.39
C SER A 58 -1.57 -5.12 13.62
N THR A 59 -0.62 -4.44 14.20
CA THR A 59 0.58 -5.10 14.75
C THR A 59 0.19 -5.76 16.05
N GLY A 60 0.39 -7.07 16.15
CA GLY A 60 0.06 -7.94 17.28
C GLY A 60 0.27 -7.36 18.68
N LEU A 61 0.30 -8.16 19.73
CA LEU A 61 0.40 -7.74 21.14
C LEU A 61 1.43 -6.60 21.33
N THR A 62 0.98 -5.35 21.31
CA THR A 62 1.76 -4.21 21.73
C THR A 62 1.44 -3.86 23.15
N ILE A 63 2.44 -3.89 24.02
CA ILE A 63 2.34 -3.36 25.38
C ILE A 63 2.34 -1.82 25.24
N GLY A 64 1.18 -1.18 25.39
CA GLY A 64 0.95 0.24 25.19
C GLY A 64 0.03 0.54 23.99
N THR A 65 -0.52 1.76 23.91
CA THR A 65 -1.29 2.24 22.76
C THR A 65 -0.33 2.74 21.68
N PRO A 66 -0.15 1.98 20.56
CA PRO A 66 0.65 2.51 19.45
C PRO A 66 -0.04 3.76 18.89
N PRO A 67 0.73 4.73 18.37
CA PRO A 67 0.15 5.89 17.71
C PRO A 67 -0.77 5.42 16.57
N PRO A 68 -1.93 6.08 16.35
CA PRO A 68 -2.85 5.71 15.30
C PRO A 68 -2.13 5.80 13.94
N ARG A 69 -2.05 4.67 13.25
CA ARG A 69 -1.49 4.60 11.89
C ARG A 69 -2.59 4.91 10.89
N VAL A 70 -2.33 5.83 10.01
CA VAL A 70 -3.23 6.12 8.89
C VAL A 70 -3.06 5.03 7.83
N PRO A 71 -4.14 4.35 7.42
CA PRO A 71 -4.07 3.36 6.34
C PRO A 71 -3.44 3.95 5.07
N LEU A 72 -2.68 3.11 4.34
CA LEU A 72 -1.96 3.55 3.14
C LEU A 72 -2.90 4.22 2.11
N LEU A 73 -4.07 3.64 1.90
CA LEU A 73 -5.07 4.18 0.98
C LEU A 73 -5.55 5.58 1.38
N VAL A 74 -5.84 5.79 2.67
CA VAL A 74 -6.27 7.11 3.20
C VAL A 74 -5.17 8.13 3.00
N ARG A 75 -3.93 7.75 3.32
CA ARG A 75 -2.75 8.60 3.15
C ARG A 75 -2.52 8.98 1.69
N LEU A 76 -2.53 8.01 0.77
CA LEU A 76 -2.39 8.27 -0.66
C LEU A 76 -3.42 9.30 -1.13
N ARG A 77 -4.69 9.12 -0.76
CA ARG A 77 -5.76 10.06 -1.12
C ARG A 77 -5.54 11.47 -0.56
N GLU A 78 -5.08 11.59 0.69
CA GLU A 78 -4.77 12.89 1.30
C GLU A 78 -3.59 13.58 0.58
N GLU A 79 -2.53 12.84 0.25
CA GLU A 79 -1.37 13.35 -0.48
C GLU A 79 -1.77 13.82 -1.89
N LEU A 80 -2.57 13.03 -2.62
CA LEU A 80 -3.05 13.40 -3.95
C LEU A 80 -3.95 14.64 -3.92
N ARG A 81 -4.85 14.76 -2.94
CA ARG A 81 -5.68 15.96 -2.76
C ARG A 81 -4.82 17.19 -2.50
N LYS A 82 -3.90 17.11 -1.55
CA LYS A 82 -2.99 18.21 -1.23
C LYS A 82 -2.15 18.64 -2.45
N ALA A 83 -1.70 17.67 -3.24
CA ALA A 83 -0.96 17.93 -4.47
C ALA A 83 -1.83 18.60 -5.56
N ALA A 84 -3.11 18.20 -5.67
CA ALA A 84 -4.03 18.79 -6.65
C ALA A 84 -4.32 20.27 -6.34
N ASP A 85 -4.29 20.67 -5.08
CA ASP A 85 -4.52 22.04 -4.64
C ASP A 85 -3.26 22.93 -4.77
N ASP A 86 -2.06 22.35 -5.00
CA ASP A 86 -0.82 23.09 -5.15
C ASP A 86 -0.44 23.30 -6.61
N ARG A 87 -0.64 24.51 -7.13
CA ARG A 87 -0.29 24.90 -8.50
C ARG A 87 1.21 24.75 -8.86
N HIS A 88 2.09 24.60 -7.87
CA HIS A 88 3.53 24.43 -8.09
C HIS A 88 3.91 22.95 -8.26
N VAL A 89 3.06 22.01 -7.87
CA VAL A 89 3.25 20.59 -8.17
C VAL A 89 3.04 20.39 -9.68
N LYS A 90 4.08 19.96 -10.36
CA LYS A 90 4.12 19.78 -11.82
C LYS A 90 4.26 18.34 -12.25
N ALA A 91 4.65 17.44 -11.35
CA ALA A 91 4.70 16.01 -11.59
C ALA A 91 4.47 15.23 -10.29
N LEU A 92 3.97 14.02 -10.45
CA LEU A 92 3.84 13.01 -9.40
C LEU A 92 4.75 11.83 -9.71
N VAL A 93 5.56 11.42 -8.75
CA VAL A 93 6.32 10.17 -8.77
C VAL A 93 5.71 9.24 -7.73
N VAL A 94 5.16 8.14 -8.17
CA VAL A 94 4.68 7.06 -7.30
C VAL A 94 5.83 6.08 -7.12
N ARG A 95 6.43 6.07 -5.93
CA ARG A 95 7.49 5.13 -5.58
C ARG A 95 6.84 3.84 -5.08
N VAL A 96 7.04 2.74 -5.81
CA VAL A 96 6.37 1.47 -5.54
C VAL A 96 7.36 0.46 -4.98
N ASN A 97 7.09 -0.04 -3.76
CA ASN A 97 7.88 -1.09 -3.12
C ASN A 97 6.97 -2.03 -2.31
N THR A 98 6.28 -2.94 -2.99
CA THR A 98 5.24 -3.77 -2.41
C THR A 98 5.13 -5.13 -3.12
N PRO A 99 4.88 -6.21 -2.39
CA PRO A 99 4.52 -7.50 -2.98
C PRO A 99 3.05 -7.55 -3.46
N GLY A 100 2.27 -6.48 -3.22
CA GLY A 100 0.84 -6.42 -3.50
C GLY A 100 -0.03 -6.41 -2.23
N GLY A 101 -1.25 -6.89 -2.33
CA GLY A 101 -2.21 -6.90 -1.22
C GLY A 101 -3.61 -7.29 -1.65
N THR A 102 -4.65 -6.72 -1.04
CA THR A 102 -6.02 -7.03 -1.43
C THR A 102 -6.33 -6.47 -2.83
N VAL A 103 -7.15 -7.21 -3.57
CA VAL A 103 -7.61 -6.81 -4.91
C VAL A 103 -8.23 -5.42 -4.86
N THR A 104 -9.16 -5.22 -3.94
CA THR A 104 -9.91 -3.96 -3.79
C THR A 104 -9.01 -2.78 -3.46
N ALA A 105 -8.08 -2.91 -2.51
CA ALA A 105 -7.17 -1.82 -2.18
C ALA A 105 -6.26 -1.45 -3.36
N SER A 106 -5.77 -2.45 -4.11
CA SER A 106 -4.97 -2.22 -5.31
C SER A 106 -5.75 -1.46 -6.40
N ASP A 107 -7.01 -1.84 -6.63
CA ASP A 107 -7.86 -1.18 -7.63
C ASP A 107 -8.25 0.24 -7.20
N ILE A 108 -8.58 0.47 -5.92
CA ILE A 108 -8.87 1.82 -5.43
C ILE A 108 -7.63 2.72 -5.56
N MET A 109 -6.43 2.24 -5.20
CA MET A 109 -5.19 3.02 -5.35
C MET A 109 -4.91 3.37 -6.82
N PHE A 110 -5.04 2.40 -7.72
CA PHE A 110 -5.00 2.63 -9.17
C PHE A 110 -5.96 3.75 -9.58
N ARG A 111 -7.22 3.65 -9.15
CA ARG A 111 -8.28 4.59 -9.49
C ARG A 111 -8.02 6.00 -8.94
N GLU A 112 -7.54 6.14 -7.72
CA GLU A 112 -7.21 7.44 -7.12
C GLU A 112 -6.08 8.14 -7.90
N ILE A 113 -5.03 7.42 -8.30
CA ILE A 113 -3.92 7.96 -9.11
C ILE A 113 -4.44 8.34 -10.51
N GLU A 114 -5.23 7.47 -11.14
CA GLU A 114 -5.82 7.76 -12.45
C GLU A 114 -6.73 8.99 -12.41
N LEU A 115 -7.56 9.13 -11.37
CA LEU A 115 -8.43 10.29 -11.19
C LEU A 115 -7.61 11.57 -11.01
N PHE A 116 -6.58 11.55 -10.16
CA PHE A 116 -5.65 12.68 -9.99
C PHE A 116 -5.06 13.09 -11.34
N LYS A 117 -4.51 12.16 -12.10
CA LYS A 117 -3.93 12.42 -13.43
C LYS A 117 -4.95 13.05 -14.39
N ARG A 118 -6.18 12.52 -14.44
CA ARG A 118 -7.23 13.01 -15.34
C ARG A 118 -7.72 14.40 -14.98
N THR A 119 -7.84 14.72 -13.68
CA THR A 119 -8.38 16.00 -13.21
C THR A 119 -7.34 17.12 -13.24
N THR A 120 -6.10 16.83 -12.85
CA THR A 120 -5.04 17.84 -12.75
C THR A 120 -4.23 18.00 -14.03
N LYS A 121 -4.22 16.97 -14.91
CA LYS A 121 -3.33 16.86 -16.08
C LYS A 121 -1.82 16.84 -15.71
N ILE A 122 -1.51 16.61 -14.46
CA ILE A 122 -0.15 16.44 -13.98
C ILE A 122 0.38 15.07 -14.41
N PRO A 123 1.55 14.96 -15.06
CA PRO A 123 2.13 13.68 -15.45
C PRO A 123 2.50 12.85 -14.22
N VAL A 124 2.29 11.54 -14.34
CA VAL A 124 2.54 10.56 -13.28
C VAL A 124 3.57 9.54 -13.76
N MET A 125 4.63 9.36 -13.00
CA MET A 125 5.64 8.32 -13.21
C MET A 125 5.61 7.33 -12.04
N ALA A 126 5.51 6.04 -12.31
CA ALA A 126 5.76 4.99 -11.32
C ALA A 126 7.24 4.62 -11.34
N VAL A 127 7.88 4.60 -10.17
CA VAL A 127 9.26 4.13 -9.99
C VAL A 127 9.25 2.93 -9.06
N MET A 128 9.50 1.77 -9.65
CA MET A 128 9.54 0.49 -8.96
C MET A 128 10.89 0.31 -8.27
N MET A 129 10.87 -0.03 -6.98
CA MET A 129 12.06 -0.24 -6.16
C MET A 129 12.43 -1.73 -6.12
N ASP A 130 12.64 -2.31 -4.94
CA ASP A 130 13.02 -3.69 -4.77
C ASP A 130 11.97 -4.67 -5.34
N VAL A 131 10.74 -4.56 -4.84
CA VAL A 131 9.61 -5.37 -5.30
C VAL A 131 8.45 -4.47 -5.72
N ALA A 132 7.91 -4.68 -6.91
CA ALA A 132 6.67 -4.07 -7.37
C ALA A 132 5.81 -5.11 -8.09
N ALA A 133 5.33 -6.09 -7.32
CA ALA A 133 4.69 -7.27 -7.86
C ALA A 133 3.17 -7.27 -7.61
N SER A 134 2.43 -7.98 -8.45
CA SER A 134 1.00 -8.23 -8.30
C SER A 134 0.19 -6.94 -8.11
N GLY A 135 -0.40 -6.66 -6.93
CA GLY A 135 -1.07 -5.39 -6.65
C GLY A 135 -0.16 -4.16 -6.85
N GLY A 136 1.16 -4.29 -6.60
CA GLY A 136 2.13 -3.23 -6.86
C GLY A 136 2.28 -2.93 -8.35
N TYR A 137 2.33 -3.96 -9.18
CA TYR A 137 2.31 -3.81 -10.63
C TYR A 137 0.98 -3.20 -11.10
N TYR A 138 -0.16 -3.69 -10.55
CA TYR A 138 -1.48 -3.16 -10.86
C TYR A 138 -1.60 -1.65 -10.60
N VAL A 139 -1.14 -1.18 -9.44
CA VAL A 139 -1.14 0.26 -9.10
C VAL A 139 -0.25 1.05 -10.05
N SER A 140 0.92 0.50 -10.42
CA SER A 140 1.85 1.15 -11.35
C SER A 140 1.26 1.38 -12.74
N LEU A 141 0.28 0.58 -13.16
CA LEU A 141 -0.45 0.77 -14.43
C LEU A 141 -1.25 2.09 -14.51
N ALA A 142 -1.46 2.79 -13.40
CA ALA A 142 -2.10 4.11 -13.41
C ALA A 142 -1.19 5.21 -13.95
N ALA A 143 0.14 5.02 -13.94
CA ALA A 143 1.12 5.99 -14.38
C ALA A 143 1.15 6.15 -15.92
N ASP A 144 1.74 7.27 -16.39
CA ASP A 144 2.04 7.50 -17.80
C ASP A 144 3.32 6.79 -18.22
N THR A 145 4.24 6.62 -17.27
CA THR A 145 5.54 5.96 -17.49
C THR A 145 5.84 5.08 -16.28
N ILE A 146 6.26 3.85 -16.53
CA ILE A 146 6.70 2.90 -15.52
C ILE A 146 8.20 2.69 -15.66
N VAL A 147 8.94 3.05 -14.62
CA VAL A 147 10.40 2.87 -14.53
C VAL A 147 10.70 1.85 -13.45
N ALA A 148 11.58 0.88 -13.73
CA ALA A 148 12.05 -0.06 -12.74
C ALA A 148 13.51 0.18 -12.39
N HIS A 149 13.89 0.05 -11.12
CA HIS A 149 15.30 -0.05 -10.73
C HIS A 149 15.93 -1.29 -11.39
N PRO A 150 17.21 -1.31 -11.73
CA PRO A 150 17.85 -2.45 -12.42
C PRO A 150 17.67 -3.81 -11.75
N THR A 151 17.49 -3.83 -10.43
CA THR A 151 17.32 -5.06 -9.62
C THR A 151 15.88 -5.33 -9.22
N THR A 152 14.91 -4.55 -9.71
CA THR A 152 13.49 -4.73 -9.39
C THR A 152 12.99 -6.12 -9.79
N VAL A 153 12.20 -6.71 -8.90
CA VAL A 153 11.33 -7.85 -9.20
C VAL A 153 9.90 -7.36 -9.35
N THR A 154 9.26 -7.68 -10.49
CA THR A 154 7.89 -7.24 -10.80
C THR A 154 7.07 -8.36 -11.43
N GLY A 155 5.90 -8.05 -12.00
CA GLY A 155 4.99 -9.05 -12.57
C GLY A 155 4.09 -9.66 -11.50
N SER A 156 4.12 -10.99 -11.34
CA SER A 156 3.15 -11.73 -10.50
C SER A 156 1.71 -11.30 -10.83
N ILE A 157 1.41 -11.23 -12.14
CA ILE A 157 0.09 -10.85 -12.65
C ILE A 157 -0.84 -12.03 -12.43
N GLY A 158 -1.57 -12.00 -11.32
CA GLY A 158 -2.37 -13.13 -10.89
C GLY A 158 -3.18 -12.83 -9.65
N VAL A 159 -4.12 -13.74 -9.35
CA VAL A 159 -4.98 -13.70 -8.17
C VAL A 159 -4.80 -14.96 -7.38
N ILE A 160 -4.64 -14.83 -6.08
CA ILE A 160 -4.64 -15.97 -5.16
C ILE A 160 -5.71 -15.79 -4.09
N MET A 161 -6.20 -16.90 -3.57
CA MET A 161 -6.97 -16.96 -2.34
C MET A 161 -6.22 -17.86 -1.36
N LEU A 162 -5.83 -17.31 -0.23
CA LEU A 162 -5.22 -18.07 0.86
C LEU A 162 -6.29 -18.54 1.82
N SER A 163 -6.31 -19.82 2.13
CA SER A 163 -7.18 -20.44 3.12
C SER A 163 -6.36 -21.39 3.98
N PHE A 164 -6.51 -21.32 5.28
CA PHE A 164 -5.90 -22.24 6.22
C PHE A 164 -6.90 -23.29 6.64
N ASN A 165 -6.45 -24.54 6.83
CA ASN A 165 -7.24 -25.62 7.36
C ASN A 165 -6.65 -26.08 8.69
N ALA A 166 -7.39 -25.87 9.78
CA ALA A 166 -7.02 -26.29 11.13
C ALA A 166 -7.80 -27.55 11.60
N GLU A 167 -8.61 -28.19 10.75
CA GLU A 167 -9.46 -29.33 11.10
C GLU A 167 -8.65 -30.45 11.76
N GLY A 168 -7.54 -30.87 11.15
CA GLY A 168 -6.70 -31.95 11.68
C GLY A 168 -6.02 -31.58 13.02
N LEU A 169 -5.72 -30.30 13.25
CA LEU A 169 -5.20 -29.85 14.54
C LEU A 169 -6.30 -29.91 15.63
N MET A 170 -7.50 -29.43 15.32
CA MET A 170 -8.62 -29.46 16.24
C MET A 170 -8.99 -30.91 16.64
N GLN A 171 -9.00 -31.84 15.69
CA GLN A 171 -9.24 -33.26 15.98
C GLN A 171 -8.20 -33.83 16.96
N LYS A 172 -6.92 -33.48 16.81
CA LYS A 172 -5.84 -33.91 17.74
C LYS A 172 -6.02 -33.35 19.15
N LEU A 173 -6.64 -32.17 19.26
CA LEU A 173 -6.93 -31.50 20.55
C LEU A 173 -8.27 -31.92 21.15
N GLY A 174 -9.03 -32.79 20.48
CA GLY A 174 -10.36 -33.19 20.94
C GLY A 174 -11.41 -32.07 20.81
N LEU A 175 -11.16 -31.09 19.93
CA LEU A 175 -12.08 -29.95 19.69
C LEU A 175 -12.94 -30.22 18.46
N GLY A 176 -14.24 -29.94 18.53
CA GLY A 176 -15.16 -29.97 17.39
C GLY A 176 -15.77 -28.60 17.12
N ALA A 177 -15.89 -28.25 15.83
CA ALA A 177 -16.63 -27.08 15.40
C ALA A 177 -18.03 -27.49 14.91
N ASN A 178 -19.08 -26.97 15.57
CA ASN A 178 -20.45 -27.22 15.16
C ASN A 178 -21.07 -25.95 14.60
N THR A 179 -21.19 -25.89 13.26
CA THR A 179 -21.76 -24.74 12.57
C THR A 179 -23.23 -24.98 12.26
N VAL A 180 -24.11 -24.09 12.76
CA VAL A 180 -25.49 -23.99 12.30
C VAL A 180 -25.59 -22.89 11.28
N LYS A 181 -26.09 -23.18 10.08
CA LYS A 181 -26.05 -22.26 8.94
C LYS A 181 -27.37 -22.20 8.19
N SER A 182 -27.68 -21.02 7.64
CA SER A 182 -28.90 -20.76 6.87
C SER A 182 -28.84 -21.27 5.43
N GLY A 183 -27.67 -21.67 4.94
CA GLY A 183 -27.47 -22.17 3.59
C GLY A 183 -26.19 -22.98 3.50
N GLU A 184 -26.12 -23.87 2.51
CA GLU A 184 -25.04 -24.86 2.34
C GLU A 184 -23.64 -24.22 2.30
N HIS A 185 -23.48 -23.14 1.56
CA HIS A 185 -22.18 -22.47 1.35
C HIS A 185 -21.88 -21.35 2.35
N LYS A 186 -22.71 -21.17 3.42
CA LYS A 186 -22.54 -20.01 4.32
C LYS A 186 -21.25 -20.05 5.15
N ASP A 187 -20.69 -21.21 5.37
CA ASP A 187 -19.41 -21.45 6.05
C ASP A 187 -18.28 -21.85 5.07
N MET A 188 -18.46 -21.55 3.79
CA MET A 188 -17.45 -21.78 2.75
C MET A 188 -16.14 -21.06 3.09
N GLY A 189 -15.01 -21.80 3.03
CA GLY A 189 -13.70 -21.27 3.42
C GLY A 189 -13.44 -21.25 4.93
N SER A 190 -14.31 -21.86 5.75
CA SER A 190 -14.06 -22.05 7.19
C SER A 190 -12.74 -22.80 7.40
N PRO A 191 -11.87 -22.32 8.32
CA PRO A 191 -10.63 -23.01 8.65
C PRO A 191 -10.84 -24.30 9.45
N PHE A 192 -12.06 -24.59 9.87
CA PHE A 192 -12.38 -25.70 10.79
C PHE A 192 -12.90 -26.95 10.08
N ARG A 193 -12.96 -26.92 8.76
CA ARG A 193 -13.32 -28.09 7.93
C ARG A 193 -12.65 -28.03 6.56
N THR A 194 -12.54 -29.17 5.94
CA THR A 194 -12.03 -29.27 4.58
C THR A 194 -12.98 -28.62 3.58
N LEU A 195 -12.39 -27.89 2.61
CA LEU A 195 -13.09 -27.29 1.50
C LEU A 195 -13.62 -28.36 0.53
N THR A 196 -14.91 -28.29 0.19
CA THR A 196 -15.50 -29.24 -0.76
C THR A 196 -15.08 -28.92 -2.22
N PRO A 197 -15.19 -29.91 -3.14
CA PRO A 197 -14.93 -29.64 -4.56
C PRO A 197 -15.80 -28.52 -5.15
N ASP A 198 -17.09 -28.48 -4.79
CA ASP A 198 -18.04 -27.45 -5.26
C ASP A 198 -17.67 -26.07 -4.75
N GLU A 199 -17.31 -25.94 -3.48
CA GLU A 199 -16.83 -24.70 -2.90
C GLU A 199 -15.53 -24.22 -3.55
N ARG A 200 -14.62 -25.16 -3.87
CA ARG A 200 -13.41 -24.86 -4.63
C ARG A 200 -13.75 -24.31 -6.01
N ALA A 201 -14.73 -24.89 -6.71
CA ALA A 201 -15.16 -24.42 -8.02
C ALA A 201 -15.78 -23.01 -7.93
N ILE A 202 -16.55 -22.73 -6.88
CA ILE A 202 -17.08 -21.36 -6.62
C ILE A 202 -15.94 -20.37 -6.44
N PHE A 203 -14.96 -20.64 -5.57
CA PHE A 203 -13.81 -19.76 -5.37
C PHE A 203 -12.99 -19.58 -6.65
N GLN A 204 -12.77 -20.68 -7.41
CA GLN A 204 -12.05 -20.62 -8.69
C GLN A 204 -12.75 -19.69 -9.67
N SER A 205 -14.07 -19.74 -9.76
CA SER A 205 -14.82 -18.87 -10.66
C SER A 205 -14.63 -17.37 -10.33
N VAL A 206 -14.55 -17.03 -9.03
CA VAL A 206 -14.25 -15.66 -8.58
C VAL A 206 -12.81 -15.26 -8.93
N ILE A 207 -11.84 -16.16 -8.69
CA ILE A 207 -10.43 -15.94 -9.06
C ILE A 207 -10.31 -15.69 -10.57
N ASP A 208 -10.96 -16.50 -11.39
CA ASP A 208 -10.91 -16.38 -12.84
C ASP A 208 -11.51 -15.06 -13.34
N ASP A 209 -12.57 -14.56 -12.68
CA ASP A 209 -13.15 -13.26 -13.00
C ASP A 209 -12.20 -12.11 -12.66
N LEU A 210 -11.65 -12.11 -11.46
CA LEU A 210 -10.67 -11.11 -11.02
C LEU A 210 -9.40 -11.15 -11.87
N GLN A 211 -8.95 -12.35 -12.29
CA GLN A 211 -7.82 -12.52 -13.20
C GLN A 211 -8.11 -11.93 -14.58
N ARG A 212 -9.28 -12.15 -15.15
CA ARG A 212 -9.68 -11.53 -16.42
C ARG A 212 -9.62 -10.01 -16.35
N GLN A 213 -10.06 -9.41 -15.23
CA GLN A 213 -10.01 -7.96 -15.01
C GLN A 213 -8.57 -7.45 -14.97
N PHE A 214 -7.66 -8.16 -14.26
CA PHE A 214 -6.24 -7.78 -14.21
C PHE A 214 -5.61 -7.85 -15.60
N VAL A 215 -5.78 -8.96 -16.31
CA VAL A 215 -5.25 -9.16 -17.68
C VAL A 215 -5.74 -8.09 -18.64
N ALA A 216 -7.03 -7.78 -18.62
CA ALA A 216 -7.61 -6.72 -19.45
C ALA A 216 -7.00 -5.35 -19.12
N LYS A 217 -6.76 -5.06 -17.84
CA LYS A 217 -6.09 -3.82 -17.39
C LYS A 217 -4.66 -3.74 -17.91
N VAL A 218 -3.90 -4.84 -17.86
CA VAL A 218 -2.53 -4.89 -18.40
C VAL A 218 -2.56 -4.65 -19.91
N ALA A 219 -3.42 -5.35 -20.65
CA ALA A 219 -3.53 -5.20 -22.09
C ALA A 219 -3.84 -3.75 -22.49
N ASP A 220 -4.83 -3.13 -21.83
CA ASP A 220 -5.25 -1.74 -22.06
C ASP A 220 -4.11 -0.75 -21.76
N ARG A 221 -3.51 -0.86 -20.57
CA ARG A 221 -2.54 0.14 -20.11
C ARG A 221 -1.15 0.00 -20.73
N ARG A 222 -0.79 -1.21 -21.18
CA ARG A 222 0.48 -1.46 -21.87
C ARG A 222 0.37 -1.44 -23.38
N GLY A 223 -0.84 -1.32 -23.93
CA GLY A 223 -1.07 -1.31 -25.37
C GLY A 223 -0.62 -2.61 -26.06
N ILE A 224 -0.77 -3.75 -25.38
CA ILE A 224 -0.41 -5.07 -25.91
C ILE A 224 -1.68 -5.89 -26.18
N PRO A 225 -1.64 -6.84 -27.14
CA PRO A 225 -2.77 -7.71 -27.41
C PRO A 225 -3.20 -8.48 -26.14
N LEU A 226 -4.51 -8.69 -25.98
CA LEU A 226 -5.08 -9.40 -24.83
C LEU A 226 -4.46 -10.79 -24.63
N GLU A 227 -4.23 -11.53 -25.73
CA GLU A 227 -3.61 -12.86 -25.68
C GLU A 227 -2.15 -12.79 -25.21
N THR A 228 -1.40 -11.74 -25.62
CA THR A 228 -0.05 -11.49 -25.11
C THR A 228 -0.09 -11.20 -23.62
N ALA A 229 -0.99 -10.33 -23.17
CA ALA A 229 -1.17 -10.04 -21.74
C ALA A 229 -1.54 -11.30 -20.95
N ARG A 230 -2.41 -12.16 -21.50
CA ARG A 230 -2.80 -13.44 -20.89
C ARG A 230 -1.61 -14.38 -20.75
N ALA A 231 -0.77 -14.51 -21.78
CA ALA A 231 0.42 -15.35 -21.73
C ALA A 231 1.46 -14.90 -20.71
N LEU A 232 1.50 -13.58 -20.41
CA LEU A 232 2.39 -12.99 -19.41
C LEU A 232 1.80 -13.04 -17.98
N ALA A 233 0.53 -13.39 -17.84
CA ALA A 233 -0.24 -13.32 -16.60
C ALA A 233 -0.52 -14.70 -15.99
N ASP A 234 0.48 -15.56 -15.95
CA ASP A 234 0.41 -16.88 -15.31
C ASP A 234 0.86 -16.84 -13.82
N GLY A 235 1.06 -15.66 -13.28
CA GLY A 235 1.49 -15.46 -11.89
C GLY A 235 3.00 -15.40 -11.69
N ARG A 236 3.81 -15.61 -12.75
CA ARG A 236 5.28 -15.53 -12.63
C ARG A 236 5.77 -14.12 -12.37
N ILE A 237 6.95 -14.05 -11.76
CA ILE A 237 7.69 -12.80 -11.59
C ILE A 237 8.64 -12.57 -12.76
N TYR A 238 9.06 -11.31 -12.94
CA TYR A 238 10.00 -10.86 -13.95
C TYR A 238 11.08 -9.98 -13.32
N THR A 239 12.31 -10.10 -13.80
CA THR A 239 13.34 -9.09 -13.57
C THR A 239 12.96 -7.80 -14.33
N ALA A 240 13.62 -6.69 -13.98
CA ALA A 240 13.42 -5.42 -14.70
C ALA A 240 13.68 -5.57 -16.21
N GLN A 241 14.73 -6.32 -16.62
CA GLN A 241 15.03 -6.55 -18.03
C GLN A 241 13.95 -7.37 -18.73
N GLN A 242 13.51 -8.48 -18.13
CA GLN A 242 12.42 -9.28 -18.69
C GLN A 242 11.11 -8.47 -18.83
N ALA A 243 10.80 -7.66 -17.81
CA ALA A 243 9.62 -6.80 -17.85
C ALA A 243 9.72 -5.74 -18.96
N LEU A 244 10.90 -5.20 -19.22
CA LEU A 244 11.15 -4.27 -20.33
C LEU A 244 10.97 -4.97 -21.68
N ASP A 245 11.57 -6.14 -21.85
CA ASP A 245 11.50 -6.94 -23.09
C ASP A 245 10.06 -7.31 -23.43
N HIS A 246 9.24 -7.60 -22.41
CA HIS A 246 7.82 -7.90 -22.54
C HIS A 246 6.91 -6.64 -22.58
N LYS A 247 7.48 -5.44 -22.60
CA LYS A 247 6.72 -4.17 -22.57
C LYS A 247 5.84 -3.98 -21.34
N LEU A 248 6.13 -4.67 -20.25
CA LEU A 248 5.45 -4.50 -18.97
C LEU A 248 5.87 -3.20 -18.25
N ILE A 249 7.06 -2.69 -18.58
CA ILE A 249 7.59 -1.41 -18.11
C ILE A 249 8.15 -0.61 -19.31
N ASP A 250 8.46 0.66 -19.10
CA ASP A 250 8.93 1.56 -20.16
C ASP A 250 10.44 1.78 -20.13
N ARG A 251 11.06 1.75 -18.93
CA ARG A 251 12.49 2.06 -18.73
C ARG A 251 13.05 1.30 -17.53
N ILE A 252 14.36 1.12 -17.57
CA ILE A 252 15.18 0.73 -16.43
C ILE A 252 16.07 1.91 -16.06
N ALA A 253 16.00 2.39 -14.81
CA ALA A 253 16.81 3.51 -14.35
C ALA A 253 16.89 3.56 -12.81
N TYR A 254 17.91 4.25 -12.29
CA TYR A 254 17.98 4.63 -10.88
C TYR A 254 17.06 5.81 -10.58
N MET A 255 16.71 6.01 -9.30
CA MET A 255 15.82 7.10 -8.89
C MET A 255 16.29 8.50 -9.35
N PRO A 256 17.57 8.88 -9.24
CA PRO A 256 18.01 10.18 -9.75
C PRO A 256 17.75 10.37 -11.25
N ASP A 257 18.01 9.33 -12.05
CA ASP A 257 17.78 9.37 -13.51
C ASP A 257 16.28 9.47 -13.84
N ALA A 258 15.44 8.77 -13.06
CA ALA A 258 13.98 8.87 -13.18
C ALA A 258 13.49 10.29 -12.86
N LEU A 259 14.03 10.93 -11.82
CA LEU A 259 13.71 12.33 -11.48
C LEU A 259 14.16 13.30 -12.58
N ASP A 260 15.31 13.05 -13.23
CA ASP A 260 15.76 13.83 -14.39
C ASP A 260 14.84 13.63 -15.61
N MET A 261 14.36 12.40 -15.83
CA MET A 261 13.32 12.16 -16.85
C MET A 261 12.05 12.97 -16.57
N VAL A 262 11.61 13.00 -15.31
CA VAL A 262 10.44 13.82 -14.91
C VAL A 262 10.68 15.30 -15.17
N ARG A 263 11.85 15.85 -14.79
CA ARG A 263 12.20 17.28 -15.07
C ARG A 263 12.11 17.59 -16.56
N ARG A 264 12.64 16.71 -17.41
CA ARG A 264 12.54 16.86 -18.88
C ARG A 264 11.09 16.80 -19.37
N THR A 265 10.27 15.89 -18.82
CA THR A 265 8.86 15.76 -19.19
C THR A 265 8.06 17.03 -18.89
N ILE A 266 8.34 17.69 -17.77
CA ILE A 266 7.65 18.93 -17.40
C ILE A 266 8.35 20.20 -17.91
N GLY A 267 9.44 20.07 -18.68
CA GLY A 267 10.12 21.18 -19.33
C GLY A 267 10.86 22.13 -18.39
N VAL A 268 11.40 21.63 -17.27
CA VAL A 268 12.15 22.43 -16.30
C VAL A 268 13.55 21.87 -16.06
N GLU A 269 14.51 22.78 -15.88
CA GLU A 269 15.88 22.42 -15.51
C GLU A 269 15.98 22.09 -14.01
N HIS A 270 15.26 22.86 -13.18
CA HIS A 270 15.28 22.74 -11.74
C HIS A 270 13.88 22.56 -11.17
N ALA A 271 13.75 21.63 -10.24
CA ALA A 271 12.53 21.42 -9.46
C ALA A 271 12.89 21.02 -8.02
N LYS A 272 12.04 21.38 -7.08
CA LYS A 272 12.08 20.82 -5.73
C LYS A 272 11.49 19.43 -5.76
N ILE A 273 12.18 18.47 -5.19
CA ILE A 273 11.65 17.16 -4.88
C ILE A 273 11.03 17.25 -3.50
N ILE A 274 9.73 17.07 -3.42
CA ILE A 274 8.98 17.19 -2.17
C ILE A 274 8.33 15.87 -1.79
N VAL A 275 8.12 15.72 -0.49
CA VAL A 275 7.30 14.66 0.10
C VAL A 275 6.32 15.28 1.07
N TYR A 276 5.18 14.63 1.26
CA TYR A 276 4.30 14.97 2.37
C TYR A 276 4.55 14.00 3.52
N LYS A 277 4.71 14.55 4.73
CA LYS A 277 4.95 13.78 5.94
C LYS A 277 4.06 14.27 7.08
N ARG A 278 3.85 13.42 8.08
CA ARG A 278 3.31 13.87 9.36
C ARG A 278 4.43 14.23 10.32
N PRO A 279 4.20 15.16 11.27
CA PRO A 279 5.18 15.46 12.31
C PRO A 279 5.72 14.20 12.97
N ARG A 280 7.04 14.12 13.13
CA ARG A 280 7.82 12.98 13.64
C ARG A 280 8.10 11.84 12.66
N GLU A 281 7.64 11.90 11.42
CA GLU A 281 8.10 10.99 10.36
C GLU A 281 9.44 11.50 9.81
N TYR A 282 10.44 10.61 9.69
CA TYR A 282 11.72 10.94 9.05
C TYR A 282 11.60 10.73 7.54
N ARG A 283 11.80 11.81 6.76
CA ARG A 283 11.74 11.76 5.29
C ARG A 283 12.77 12.69 4.64
N ALA A 284 13.99 12.65 5.13
CA ALA A 284 15.04 13.56 4.67
C ALA A 284 15.60 13.23 3.28
N THR A 285 15.25 12.10 2.68
CA THR A 285 15.70 11.70 1.34
C THR A 285 14.57 11.05 0.55
N TYR A 286 14.70 11.01 -0.78
CA TYR A 286 13.73 10.31 -1.63
C TYR A 286 13.76 8.77 -1.47
N TYR A 287 14.68 8.21 -0.72
CA TYR A 287 14.68 6.81 -0.31
C TYR A 287 13.95 6.55 1.01
N ALA A 288 13.73 7.58 1.84
CA ALA A 288 13.03 7.40 3.10
C ALA A 288 11.56 7.03 2.88
N THR A 289 11.11 5.92 3.46
CA THR A 289 9.72 5.46 3.40
C THR A 289 8.89 6.07 4.52
N SER A 290 7.58 6.11 4.31
CA SER A 290 6.62 6.54 5.34
C SER A 290 6.26 5.46 6.34
N SER A 291 6.64 4.21 6.07
CA SER A 291 6.42 3.10 6.98
C SER A 291 7.47 3.11 8.09
N VAL A 292 7.03 3.10 9.34
CA VAL A 292 7.89 2.66 10.45
C VAL A 292 8.26 1.22 10.15
N GLU A 293 9.55 0.92 10.05
CA GLU A 293 10.05 -0.43 9.89
C GLU A 293 9.49 -1.28 11.04
N THR A 294 8.53 -2.13 10.71
CA THR A 294 8.21 -3.27 11.55
C THR A 294 9.29 -4.32 11.29
N SER A 295 9.80 -4.95 12.34
CA SER A 295 10.75 -6.05 12.16
C SER A 295 10.17 -7.06 11.17
N GLY A 296 11.01 -7.71 10.35
CA GLY A 296 10.53 -8.67 9.36
C GLY A 296 9.64 -9.78 9.96
N VAL A 297 9.87 -10.12 11.22
CA VAL A 297 9.05 -11.08 12.00
C VAL A 297 7.67 -10.49 12.31
N ASP A 298 7.57 -9.22 12.74
CA ASP A 298 6.29 -8.57 13.01
C ASP A 298 5.46 -8.40 11.73
N THR A 299 6.13 -8.17 10.60
CA THR A 299 5.47 -8.10 9.29
C THR A 299 4.91 -9.47 8.89
N LEU A 300 5.69 -10.53 9.04
CA LEU A 300 5.26 -11.90 8.71
C LEU A 300 4.13 -12.36 9.63
N VAL A 301 4.27 -12.19 10.94
CA VAL A 301 3.25 -12.55 11.93
C VAL A 301 1.98 -11.71 11.76
N GLY A 302 2.12 -10.41 11.48
CA GLY A 302 0.98 -9.52 11.20
C GLY A 302 0.23 -9.90 9.93
N HIS A 303 0.94 -10.30 8.86
CA HIS A 303 0.32 -10.83 7.65
C HIS A 303 -0.41 -12.14 7.90
N PHE A 304 0.22 -13.09 8.60
CA PHE A 304 -0.42 -14.35 8.99
C PHE A 304 -1.64 -14.13 9.88
N ALA A 305 -1.54 -13.29 10.91
CA ALA A 305 -2.66 -12.99 11.80
C ALA A 305 -3.82 -12.30 11.06
N GLY A 306 -3.53 -11.40 10.13
CA GLY A 306 -4.53 -10.73 9.30
C GLY A 306 -5.23 -11.68 8.32
N VAL A 307 -4.53 -12.68 7.80
CA VAL A 307 -5.11 -13.68 6.88
C VAL A 307 -5.88 -14.75 7.65
N VAL A 308 -5.38 -15.19 8.81
CA VAL A 308 -6.02 -16.23 9.64
C VAL A 308 -7.26 -15.73 10.36
N GLY A 309 -7.28 -14.45 10.78
CA GLY A 309 -8.33 -13.90 11.66
C GLY A 309 -9.63 -13.46 10.96
N THR A 310 -9.67 -13.32 9.63
CA THR A 310 -10.78 -12.68 8.91
C THR A 310 -11.43 -13.54 7.81
N GLY A 311 -11.05 -14.81 7.70
CA GLY A 311 -11.52 -15.71 6.64
C GLY A 311 -10.79 -15.51 5.28
N PRO A 312 -11.25 -16.19 4.20
CA PRO A 312 -10.60 -16.15 2.91
C PRO A 312 -10.62 -14.74 2.30
N LYS A 313 -9.44 -14.25 1.86
CA LYS A 313 -9.28 -12.98 1.15
C LYS A 313 -8.77 -13.23 -0.27
N PHE A 314 -9.30 -12.50 -1.25
CA PHE A 314 -8.77 -12.47 -2.61
C PHE A 314 -7.66 -11.42 -2.70
N LEU A 315 -6.51 -11.85 -3.22
CA LEU A 315 -5.28 -11.07 -3.16
C LEU A 315 -4.63 -10.97 -4.53
N TYR A 316 -4.15 -9.79 -4.86
CA TYR A 316 -3.06 -9.53 -5.78
C TYR A 316 -1.77 -9.51 -4.97
N LEU A 317 -1.26 -10.68 -4.62
CA LEU A 317 -0.13 -10.83 -3.71
C LEU A 317 0.91 -11.80 -4.27
N TRP A 318 2.16 -11.36 -4.30
CA TRP A 318 3.31 -12.23 -4.46
C TRP A 318 3.78 -12.66 -3.06
N SER A 319 3.67 -13.94 -2.80
CA SER A 319 4.13 -14.57 -1.55
C SER A 319 5.11 -15.67 -1.93
N PRO A 320 6.44 -15.42 -1.77
CA PRO A 320 7.47 -16.42 -2.01
C PRO A 320 7.44 -17.54 -0.98
#